data_c47cf659f7322765a00f9a7108e4befe
#
_entry.id   c47cf659f7322765a00f9a7108e4befe
#
_cell.length_a   1.000
_cell.length_b   1.000
_cell.length_c   1.000
_cell.angle_alpha   90.00
_cell.angle_beta   90.00
_cell.angle_gamma   90.00
#
_symmetry.space_group_name_H-M   'P 1'
#
loop_
_entity.id
_entity.type
_entity.pdbx_description
1 polymer ?
#
loop_
_entity_poly.entity_id
_entity_poly.type
_entity_poly.pdbx_seq_one_letter_code
_entity_poly.pdbx_strand_id
1 'polypeptide(L)'
;MSAPANPPEPLAIAVVDDHDVIHTGVSAWCAQADPPIRVASDHLDAESFLDVYPKADGQLAAVILDLELRSRQPDFDAVAAIVDAGHAVIVYSHLENAEVILRCLAIGVVTYLAKSEGQGHLIEAIRAASTHEPYVGPRMAAAICSDTDSGRPGLTRREREVLKAWFQTESKDIVAKRLHLAPTTVRTHLQRVRAKYAAAGRPAATKAQLVARAVQDGILSVEDL
;
A
#
# COMPACT_ATOMS: atom_id res chain seq x y z
N MET A 1 -8.49 -41.23 -3.76
CA MET A 1 -7.14 -40.65 -3.93
C MET A 1 -7.34 -39.21 -4.38
N SER A 2 -7.23 -38.25 -3.46
CA SER A 2 -7.29 -36.83 -3.82
C SER A 2 -5.98 -36.46 -4.53
N ALA A 3 -6.09 -35.80 -5.68
CA ALA A 3 -4.94 -35.25 -6.39
C ALA A 3 -4.19 -34.29 -5.44
N PRO A 4 -2.85 -34.26 -5.46
CA PRO A 4 -2.11 -33.28 -4.69
C PRO A 4 -2.51 -31.88 -5.15
N ALA A 5 -2.90 -31.03 -4.21
CA ALA A 5 -3.16 -29.62 -4.50
C ALA A 5 -1.92 -29.03 -5.16
N ASN A 6 -2.09 -28.41 -6.31
CA ASN A 6 -1.02 -27.72 -7.01
C ASN A 6 -0.47 -26.66 -6.02
N PRO A 7 0.85 -26.55 -5.85
CA PRO A 7 1.41 -25.49 -4.99
C PRO A 7 0.87 -24.14 -5.48
N PRO A 8 0.54 -23.22 -4.58
CA PRO A 8 0.04 -21.90 -4.96
C PRO A 8 1.07 -21.24 -5.90
N GLU A 9 0.57 -20.64 -6.98
CA GLU A 9 1.43 -19.90 -7.91
C GLU A 9 2.21 -18.81 -7.15
N PRO A 10 3.52 -18.66 -7.43
CA PRO A 10 4.32 -17.65 -6.76
C PRO A 10 3.77 -16.25 -7.05
N LEU A 11 3.76 -15.38 -6.02
CA LEU A 11 3.40 -13.99 -6.20
C LEU A 11 4.26 -13.37 -7.31
N ALA A 12 3.62 -12.65 -8.22
CA ALA A 12 4.28 -11.98 -9.33
C ALA A 12 4.28 -10.46 -9.11
N ILE A 13 5.40 -9.81 -9.36
CA ILE A 13 5.55 -8.35 -9.31
C ILE A 13 6.20 -7.83 -10.59
N ALA A 14 6.05 -6.54 -10.84
CA ALA A 14 6.87 -5.80 -11.80
C ALA A 14 7.75 -4.78 -11.07
N VAL A 15 8.90 -4.46 -11.66
CA VAL A 15 9.82 -3.44 -11.16
C VAL A 15 9.95 -2.35 -12.22
N VAL A 16 9.80 -1.10 -11.80
CA VAL A 16 9.95 0.11 -12.62
C VAL A 16 11.02 1.00 -11.97
N ASP A 17 12.23 0.94 -12.48
CA ASP A 17 13.40 1.68 -11.97
C ASP A 17 14.39 1.86 -13.14
N ASP A 18 15.07 2.98 -13.24
CA ASP A 18 16.06 3.21 -14.30
C ASP A 18 17.49 2.73 -13.91
N HIS A 19 17.63 2.07 -12.74
CA HIS A 19 18.89 1.55 -12.25
C HIS A 19 18.96 0.01 -12.32
N ASP A 20 19.80 -0.55 -13.17
CA ASP A 20 19.99 -2.00 -13.34
C ASP A 20 20.33 -2.74 -12.03
N VAL A 21 21.05 -2.06 -11.12
CA VAL A 21 21.42 -2.64 -9.81
C VAL A 21 20.19 -2.90 -8.95
N ILE A 22 19.15 -2.09 -9.07
CA ILE A 22 17.89 -2.26 -8.32
C ILE A 22 17.16 -3.47 -8.87
N HIS A 23 17.03 -3.62 -10.19
CA HIS A 23 16.41 -4.79 -10.82
C HIS A 23 17.08 -6.08 -10.36
N THR A 24 18.42 -6.12 -10.42
CA THR A 24 19.20 -7.27 -9.98
C THR A 24 19.01 -7.56 -8.49
N GLY A 25 19.06 -6.52 -7.65
CA GLY A 25 18.92 -6.63 -6.20
C GLY A 25 17.52 -7.11 -5.79
N VAL A 26 16.48 -6.50 -6.32
CA VAL A 26 15.08 -6.87 -6.04
C VAL A 26 14.81 -8.30 -6.50
N SER A 27 15.28 -8.68 -7.71
CA SER A 27 15.11 -10.04 -8.22
C SER A 27 15.78 -11.07 -7.33
N ALA A 28 17.00 -10.80 -6.86
CA ALA A 28 17.73 -11.69 -5.95
C ALA A 28 17.00 -11.84 -4.60
N TRP A 29 16.49 -10.75 -4.03
CA TRP A 29 15.75 -10.77 -2.77
C TRP A 29 14.41 -11.51 -2.91
N CYS A 30 13.70 -11.29 -3.99
CA CYS A 30 12.45 -11.98 -4.28
C CYS A 30 12.65 -13.49 -4.45
N ALA A 31 13.70 -13.90 -5.14
CA ALA A 31 14.03 -15.32 -5.31
C ALA A 31 14.44 -16.02 -4.00
N GLN A 32 15.03 -15.29 -3.04
CA GLN A 32 15.43 -15.80 -1.73
C GLN A 32 14.30 -15.79 -0.70
N ALA A 33 13.18 -15.14 -1.00
CA ALA A 33 12.02 -15.11 -0.10
C ALA A 33 11.39 -16.51 0.04
N ASP A 34 10.74 -16.78 1.18
CA ASP A 34 10.03 -18.03 1.42
C ASP A 34 8.56 -17.73 1.79
N PRO A 35 7.56 -18.05 0.92
CA PRO A 35 7.72 -18.60 -0.44
C PRO A 35 8.35 -17.57 -1.41
N PRO A 36 9.00 -18.04 -2.50
CA PRO A 36 9.63 -17.18 -3.49
C PRO A 36 8.63 -16.25 -4.18
N ILE A 37 9.09 -15.04 -4.54
CA ILE A 37 8.34 -14.06 -5.30
C ILE A 37 8.96 -13.97 -6.69
N ARG A 38 8.13 -13.95 -7.73
CA ARG A 38 8.59 -13.86 -9.12
C ARG A 38 8.57 -12.42 -9.60
N VAL A 39 9.69 -11.90 -10.07
CA VAL A 39 9.71 -10.68 -10.89
C VAL A 39 9.24 -11.07 -12.30
N ALA A 40 8.07 -10.61 -12.68
CA ALA A 40 7.44 -10.94 -13.96
C ALA A 40 8.01 -10.10 -15.11
N SER A 41 8.36 -8.85 -14.83
CA SER A 41 8.92 -7.91 -15.80
C SER A 41 9.67 -6.78 -15.11
N ASP A 42 10.62 -6.20 -15.86
CA ASP A 42 11.44 -5.06 -15.49
C ASP A 42 11.24 -3.94 -16.53
N HIS A 43 11.09 -2.71 -16.07
CA HIS A 43 10.82 -1.55 -16.90
C HIS A 43 11.68 -0.36 -16.46
N LEU A 44 12.11 0.46 -17.41
CA LEU A 44 12.93 1.64 -17.12
C LEU A 44 12.09 2.89 -16.81
N ASP A 45 10.80 2.85 -17.11
CA ASP A 45 9.85 3.95 -16.91
C ASP A 45 8.39 3.45 -16.87
N ALA A 46 7.50 4.35 -16.44
CA ALA A 46 6.08 4.05 -16.31
C ALA A 46 5.39 3.82 -17.67
N GLU A 47 5.84 4.47 -18.74
CA GLU A 47 5.27 4.33 -20.08
C GLU A 47 5.47 2.90 -20.59
N SER A 48 6.72 2.40 -20.56
CA SER A 48 7.04 1.02 -20.97
C SER A 48 6.34 -0.03 -20.12
N PHE A 49 6.08 0.27 -18.82
CA PHE A 49 5.26 -0.60 -17.98
C PHE A 49 3.80 -0.61 -18.43
N LEU A 50 3.19 0.55 -18.63
CA LEU A 50 1.78 0.68 -19.02
C LEU A 50 1.50 0.17 -20.43
N ASP A 51 2.48 0.15 -21.31
CA ASP A 51 2.37 -0.49 -22.64
C ASP A 51 2.14 -2.01 -22.51
N VAL A 52 2.74 -2.64 -21.51
CA VAL A 52 2.58 -4.08 -21.25
C VAL A 52 1.38 -4.36 -20.35
N TYR A 53 1.16 -3.52 -19.34
CA TYR A 53 0.10 -3.69 -18.33
C TYR A 53 -0.81 -2.45 -18.26
N PRO A 54 -1.61 -2.18 -19.30
CA PRO A 54 -2.43 -0.97 -19.39
C PRO A 54 -3.53 -0.88 -18.31
N LYS A 55 -3.86 -2.01 -17.70
CA LYS A 55 -4.81 -2.11 -16.56
C LYS A 55 -4.46 -3.29 -15.68
N ALA A 56 -4.74 -3.15 -14.40
CA ALA A 56 -4.62 -4.25 -13.46
C ALA A 56 -5.66 -5.35 -13.76
N ASP A 57 -5.18 -6.56 -13.94
CA ASP A 57 -6.00 -7.77 -14.23
C ASP A 57 -5.78 -8.88 -13.20
N GLY A 58 -5.02 -8.58 -12.13
CA GLY A 58 -4.69 -9.54 -11.07
C GLY A 58 -3.47 -10.40 -11.35
N GLN A 59 -2.77 -10.26 -12.50
CA GLN A 59 -1.53 -10.99 -12.78
C GLN A 59 -0.37 -10.54 -11.89
N LEU A 60 -0.35 -9.27 -11.49
CA LEU A 60 0.66 -8.70 -10.61
C LEU A 60 0.10 -8.45 -9.21
N ALA A 61 0.81 -8.91 -8.19
CA ALA A 61 0.50 -8.63 -6.80
C ALA A 61 0.84 -7.17 -6.43
N ALA A 62 1.93 -6.63 -7.01
CA ALA A 62 2.35 -5.24 -6.83
C ALA A 62 3.28 -4.79 -7.96
N VAL A 63 3.39 -3.48 -8.09
CA VAL A 63 4.40 -2.78 -8.90
C VAL A 63 5.35 -2.06 -7.97
N ILE A 64 6.64 -2.40 -8.02
CA ILE A 64 7.71 -1.68 -7.31
C ILE A 64 8.13 -0.52 -8.20
N LEU A 65 7.94 0.71 -7.75
CA LEU A 65 8.15 1.90 -8.55
C LEU A 65 9.15 2.83 -7.88
N ASP A 66 10.26 3.14 -8.58
CA ASP A 66 11.09 4.28 -8.16
C ASP A 66 10.38 5.61 -8.48
N LEU A 67 10.60 6.57 -7.63
CA LEU A 67 10.02 7.90 -7.78
C LEU A 67 10.88 8.84 -8.64
N GLU A 68 12.15 8.54 -8.81
CA GLU A 68 13.12 9.36 -9.54
C GLU A 68 13.57 8.64 -10.84
N LEU A 69 12.62 8.49 -11.79
CA LEU A 69 12.88 7.90 -13.11
C LEU A 69 13.45 8.94 -14.08
N ARG A 70 14.61 8.67 -14.69
CA ARG A 70 15.27 9.52 -15.71
C ARG A 70 15.49 10.99 -15.32
N SER A 71 14.93 11.45 -14.22
CA SER A 71 15.11 12.80 -13.69
C SER A 71 15.42 12.73 -12.20
N ARG A 72 16.12 13.76 -11.69
CA ARG A 72 16.38 13.87 -10.23
C ARG A 72 15.20 14.51 -9.48
N GLN A 73 14.03 14.47 -10.03
CA GLN A 73 12.80 15.00 -9.42
C GLN A 73 11.75 13.91 -9.32
N PRO A 74 10.94 13.93 -8.24
CA PRO A 74 9.87 12.96 -8.05
C PRO A 74 8.85 13.00 -9.19
N ASP A 75 8.62 11.87 -9.86
CA ASP A 75 7.64 11.73 -10.93
C ASP A 75 6.29 11.26 -10.36
N PHE A 76 5.54 12.20 -9.82
CA PHE A 76 4.20 11.93 -9.28
C PHE A 76 3.18 11.61 -10.37
N ASP A 77 3.41 12.05 -11.61
CA ASP A 77 2.51 11.76 -12.73
C ASP A 77 2.64 10.29 -13.13
N ALA A 78 3.86 9.74 -13.12
CA ALA A 78 4.10 8.30 -13.30
C ALA A 78 3.40 7.47 -12.21
N VAL A 79 3.50 7.89 -10.94
CA VAL A 79 2.79 7.23 -9.83
C VAL A 79 1.28 7.24 -10.07
N ALA A 80 0.72 8.41 -10.40
CA ALA A 80 -0.71 8.56 -10.63
C ALA A 80 -1.19 7.70 -11.80
N ALA A 81 -0.46 7.68 -12.92
CA ALA A 81 -0.83 6.89 -14.10
C ALA A 81 -0.93 5.39 -13.80
N ILE A 82 0.03 4.83 -13.03
CA ILE A 82 0.02 3.40 -12.67
C ILE A 82 -1.08 3.10 -11.64
N VAL A 83 -1.31 3.99 -10.66
CA VAL A 83 -2.40 3.87 -9.69
C VAL A 83 -3.77 3.94 -10.38
N ASP A 84 -3.97 4.88 -11.32
CA ASP A 84 -5.22 5.06 -12.06
C ASP A 84 -5.51 3.87 -12.99
N ALA A 85 -4.47 3.17 -13.46
CA ALA A 85 -4.59 1.89 -14.16
C ALA A 85 -5.03 0.74 -13.25
N GLY A 86 -5.15 0.98 -11.92
CA GLY A 86 -5.66 0.05 -10.92
C GLY A 86 -4.60 -0.84 -10.28
N HIS A 87 -3.31 -0.64 -10.59
CA HIS A 87 -2.23 -1.44 -10.02
C HIS A 87 -1.95 -1.10 -8.55
N ALA A 88 -1.57 -2.11 -7.77
CA ALA A 88 -1.08 -1.94 -6.41
C ALA A 88 0.37 -1.43 -6.46
N VAL A 89 0.58 -0.12 -6.23
CA VAL A 89 1.90 0.50 -6.32
C VAL A 89 2.57 0.55 -4.95
N ILE A 90 3.79 0.00 -4.88
CA ILE A 90 4.74 0.17 -3.78
C ILE A 90 5.82 1.14 -4.29
N VAL A 91 5.86 2.36 -3.74
CA VAL A 91 6.96 3.27 -4.03
C VAL A 91 8.20 2.81 -3.28
N TYR A 92 9.34 2.69 -3.98
CA TYR A 92 10.62 2.28 -3.43
C TYR A 92 11.71 3.26 -3.89
N SER A 93 12.03 4.28 -3.08
CA SER A 93 12.83 5.43 -3.49
C SER A 93 13.90 5.83 -2.47
N HIS A 94 14.89 6.60 -2.89
CA HIS A 94 15.87 7.24 -2.00
C HIS A 94 15.28 8.42 -1.20
N LEU A 95 14.16 8.98 -1.62
CA LEU A 95 13.57 10.13 -0.97
C LEU A 95 12.91 9.73 0.36
N GLU A 96 13.30 10.43 1.43
CA GLU A 96 12.80 10.14 2.79
C GLU A 96 12.01 11.30 3.40
N ASN A 97 11.75 12.32 2.59
CA ASN A 97 11.10 13.53 3.08
C ASN A 97 9.59 13.28 3.24
N ALA A 98 9.06 13.72 4.38
CA ALA A 98 7.68 13.45 4.77
C ALA A 98 6.65 13.99 3.75
N GLU A 99 6.89 15.17 3.15
CA GLU A 99 5.99 15.76 2.17
C GLU A 99 5.85 14.88 0.92
N VAL A 100 6.96 14.34 0.42
CA VAL A 100 6.98 13.42 -0.72
C VAL A 100 6.22 12.14 -0.39
N ILE A 101 6.48 11.55 0.77
CA ILE A 101 5.82 10.33 1.24
C ILE A 101 4.30 10.56 1.33
N LEU A 102 3.87 11.63 1.99
CA LEU A 102 2.45 11.97 2.16
C LEU A 102 1.77 12.25 0.82
N ARG A 103 2.47 12.88 -0.13
CA ARG A 103 1.95 13.11 -1.47
C ARG A 103 1.74 11.80 -2.23
N CYS A 104 2.68 10.85 -2.18
CA CYS A 104 2.50 9.51 -2.75
C CYS A 104 1.29 8.80 -2.14
N LEU A 105 1.13 8.86 -0.81
CA LEU A 105 -0.02 8.29 -0.12
C LEU A 105 -1.33 8.95 -0.55
N ALA A 106 -1.34 10.27 -0.77
CA ALA A 106 -2.51 11.00 -1.26
C ALA A 106 -2.91 10.59 -2.68
N ILE A 107 -1.95 10.25 -3.56
CA ILE A 107 -2.19 9.73 -4.90
C ILE A 107 -2.86 8.34 -4.83
N GLY A 108 -2.51 7.50 -3.86
CA GLY A 108 -3.17 6.20 -3.67
C GLY A 108 -2.25 4.99 -3.72
N VAL A 109 -0.95 5.16 -3.55
CA VAL A 109 -0.03 4.03 -3.41
C VAL A 109 -0.41 3.15 -2.23
N VAL A 110 -0.12 1.85 -2.30
CA VAL A 110 -0.44 0.92 -1.19
C VAL A 110 0.53 1.05 -0.04
N THR A 111 1.80 1.40 -0.33
CA THR A 111 2.81 1.74 0.68
C THR A 111 3.96 2.53 0.07
N TYR A 112 4.78 3.13 0.94
CA TYR A 112 6.03 3.82 0.61
C TYR A 112 7.16 3.21 1.41
N LEU A 113 8.24 2.87 0.75
CA LEU A 113 9.48 2.38 1.36
C LEU A 113 10.67 3.22 0.91
N ALA A 114 11.51 3.61 1.83
CA ALA A 114 12.80 4.15 1.49
C ALA A 114 13.76 3.01 1.10
N LYS A 115 14.61 3.23 0.09
CA LYS A 115 15.63 2.23 -0.31
C LYS A 115 16.59 1.88 0.84
N SER A 116 16.72 2.74 1.84
CA SER A 116 17.50 2.52 3.07
C SER A 116 16.86 1.50 4.03
N GLU A 117 15.58 1.18 3.91
CA GLU A 117 14.87 0.25 4.83
C GLU A 117 15.18 -1.22 4.55
N GLY A 118 15.69 -1.54 3.35
CA GLY A 118 16.29 -2.84 3.04
C GLY A 118 15.29 -3.95 2.67
N GLN A 119 15.84 -5.16 2.47
CA GLN A 119 15.16 -6.32 1.91
C GLN A 119 13.90 -6.75 2.69
N GLY A 120 14.00 -6.84 4.02
CA GLY A 120 12.91 -7.37 4.86
C GLY A 120 11.62 -6.59 4.67
N HIS A 121 11.69 -5.26 4.74
CA HIS A 121 10.55 -4.38 4.56
C HIS A 121 9.94 -4.47 3.16
N LEU A 122 10.78 -4.62 2.12
CA LEU A 122 10.28 -4.77 0.75
C LEU A 122 9.49 -6.07 0.56
N ILE A 123 10.02 -7.20 1.04
CA ILE A 123 9.35 -8.50 0.94
C ILE A 123 8.02 -8.53 1.71
N GLU A 124 8.00 -7.97 2.92
CA GLU A 124 6.77 -7.85 3.71
C GLU A 124 5.73 -6.96 3.03
N ALA A 125 6.15 -5.83 2.45
CA ALA A 125 5.26 -4.93 1.73
C ALA A 125 4.63 -5.61 0.50
N ILE A 126 5.39 -6.40 -0.27
CA ILE A 126 4.89 -7.16 -1.41
C ILE A 126 3.82 -8.18 -0.95
N ARG A 127 4.09 -8.89 0.13
CA ARG A 127 3.14 -9.86 0.70
C ARG A 127 1.86 -9.19 1.18
N ALA A 128 2.00 -8.09 1.90
CA ALA A 128 0.86 -7.31 2.37
C ALA A 128 0.02 -6.77 1.21
N ALA A 129 0.66 -6.31 0.12
CA ALA A 129 -0.04 -5.85 -1.08
C ALA A 129 -0.88 -6.97 -1.72
N SER A 130 -0.36 -8.21 -1.76
CA SER A 130 -1.07 -9.36 -2.35
C SER A 130 -2.33 -9.76 -1.57
N THR A 131 -2.36 -9.51 -0.27
CA THR A 131 -3.52 -9.77 0.61
C THR A 131 -4.39 -8.53 0.84
N HIS A 132 -4.04 -7.40 0.21
CA HIS A 132 -4.67 -6.09 0.44
C HIS A 132 -4.57 -5.62 1.90
N GLU A 133 -3.56 -6.14 2.63
CA GLU A 133 -3.24 -5.68 3.98
C GLU A 133 -2.40 -4.40 3.93
N PRO A 134 -2.56 -3.47 4.89
CA PRO A 134 -1.70 -2.31 4.96
C PRO A 134 -0.31 -2.72 5.47
N TYR A 135 0.73 -2.22 4.84
CA TYR A 135 2.08 -2.26 5.35
C TYR A 135 2.55 -0.83 5.60
N VAL A 136 3.09 -0.56 6.77
CA VAL A 136 3.58 0.77 7.15
C VAL A 136 5.05 0.63 7.57
N GLY A 137 5.95 0.99 6.67
CA GLY A 137 7.39 1.02 6.97
C GLY A 137 7.77 2.16 7.92
N PRO A 138 8.97 2.11 8.54
CA PRO A 138 9.42 3.10 9.53
C PRO A 138 9.39 4.54 9.01
N ARG A 139 9.84 4.79 7.77
CA ARG A 139 9.83 6.15 7.18
C ARG A 139 8.42 6.66 6.90
N MET A 140 7.56 5.78 6.39
CA MET A 140 6.16 6.10 6.19
C MET A 140 5.47 6.42 7.53
N ALA A 141 5.73 5.63 8.58
CA ALA A 141 5.21 5.89 9.93
C ALA A 141 5.66 7.26 10.46
N ALA A 142 6.95 7.58 10.32
CA ALA A 142 7.49 8.87 10.75
C ALA A 142 6.85 10.05 9.99
N ALA A 143 6.66 9.93 8.66
CA ALA A 143 6.00 10.94 7.84
C ALA A 143 4.54 11.15 8.27
N ILE A 144 3.80 10.07 8.51
CA ILE A 144 2.42 10.13 8.99
C ILE A 144 2.33 10.85 10.34
N CYS A 145 3.22 10.52 11.28
CA CYS A 145 3.24 11.14 12.61
C CYS A 145 3.65 12.61 12.57
N SER A 146 4.45 13.05 11.60
CA SER A 146 4.88 14.45 11.45
C SER A 146 3.83 15.36 10.81
N ASP A 147 2.81 14.79 10.13
CA ASP A 147 1.72 15.57 9.53
C ASP A 147 0.77 16.09 10.61
N THR A 148 0.92 17.37 10.94
CA THR A 148 0.10 18.07 11.93
C THR A 148 -1.10 18.80 11.33
N ASP A 149 -1.37 18.63 10.04
CA ASP A 149 -2.44 19.37 9.35
C ASP A 149 -3.84 18.93 9.82
N SER A 150 -4.62 19.91 10.27
CA SER A 150 -5.59 19.79 11.36
C SER A 150 -7.06 19.56 10.98
N GLY A 151 -7.35 19.08 9.80
CA GLY A 151 -8.71 18.73 9.42
C GLY A 151 -9.16 17.37 9.98
N ARG A 152 -9.39 17.24 11.29
CA ARG A 152 -9.86 15.96 11.88
C ARG A 152 -11.33 15.71 11.57
N PRO A 153 -11.70 14.57 10.96
CA PRO A 153 -13.10 14.24 10.75
C PRO A 153 -13.78 13.89 12.08
N GLY A 154 -14.98 14.38 12.30
CA GLY A 154 -15.79 14.04 13.47
C GLY A 154 -16.29 12.59 13.41
N LEU A 155 -15.43 11.60 13.65
CA LEU A 155 -15.84 10.20 13.70
C LEU A 155 -16.63 9.91 14.97
N THR A 156 -17.76 9.22 14.84
CA THR A 156 -18.52 8.71 15.97
C THR A 156 -17.74 7.63 16.72
N ARG A 157 -18.12 7.36 17.97
CA ARG A 157 -17.54 6.26 18.76
C ARG A 157 -17.60 4.94 18.00
N ARG A 158 -18.74 4.63 17.37
CA ARG A 158 -18.95 3.36 16.64
C ARG A 158 -18.11 3.28 15.37
N GLU A 159 -17.94 4.38 14.65
CA GLU A 159 -17.06 4.44 13.49
C GLU A 159 -15.59 4.19 13.87
N ARG A 160 -15.14 4.74 15.01
CA ARG A 160 -13.80 4.48 15.54
C ARG A 160 -13.60 3.02 15.96
N GLU A 161 -14.59 2.43 16.65
CA GLU A 161 -14.57 1.01 17.04
C GLU A 161 -14.46 0.09 15.82
N VAL A 162 -15.28 0.33 14.79
CA VAL A 162 -15.24 -0.44 13.53
C VAL A 162 -13.92 -0.27 12.82
N LEU A 163 -13.40 0.95 12.77
CA LEU A 163 -12.13 1.27 12.11
C LEU A 163 -10.97 0.54 12.78
N LYS A 164 -10.85 0.63 14.13
CA LYS A 164 -9.84 -0.09 14.92
C LYS A 164 -9.92 -1.60 14.71
N ALA A 165 -11.11 -2.18 14.86
CA ALA A 165 -11.30 -3.62 14.68
C ALA A 165 -10.94 -4.08 13.26
N TRP A 166 -11.21 -3.25 12.25
CA TRP A 166 -10.90 -3.59 10.86
C TRP A 166 -9.40 -3.56 10.55
N PHE A 167 -8.63 -2.72 11.21
CA PHE A 167 -7.17 -2.72 11.06
C PHE A 167 -6.50 -3.92 11.75
N GLN A 168 -7.11 -4.40 12.85
CA GLN A 168 -6.61 -5.55 13.62
C GLN A 168 -7.05 -6.91 13.07
N THR A 169 -7.83 -6.95 11.98
CA THR A 169 -8.39 -8.19 11.45
C THR A 169 -8.29 -8.22 9.92
N GLU A 170 -8.12 -9.40 9.36
CA GLU A 170 -8.00 -9.62 7.90
C GLU A 170 -9.34 -9.52 7.15
N SER A 171 -10.48 -9.55 7.87
CA SER A 171 -11.80 -9.73 7.26
C SER A 171 -12.88 -8.88 7.89
N LYS A 172 -13.71 -8.23 7.04
CA LYS A 172 -14.93 -7.52 7.48
C LYS A 172 -15.91 -8.44 8.20
N ASP A 173 -15.91 -9.74 7.90
CA ASP A 173 -16.76 -10.72 8.55
C ASP A 173 -16.28 -11.02 9.97
N ILE A 174 -14.97 -11.01 10.22
CA ILE A 174 -14.40 -11.13 11.56
C ILE A 174 -14.75 -9.89 12.39
N VAL A 175 -14.63 -8.69 11.81
CA VAL A 175 -15.08 -7.44 12.47
C VAL A 175 -16.55 -7.51 12.83
N ALA A 176 -17.39 -7.97 11.89
CA ALA A 176 -18.83 -8.12 12.10
C ALA A 176 -19.13 -9.04 13.28
N LYS A 177 -18.50 -10.20 13.34
CA LYS A 177 -18.63 -11.15 14.47
C LYS A 177 -18.16 -10.54 15.79
N ARG A 178 -16.96 -9.93 15.80
CA ARG A 178 -16.35 -9.33 16.99
C ARG A 178 -17.19 -8.20 17.59
N LEU A 179 -17.80 -7.38 16.73
CA LEU A 179 -18.59 -6.21 17.14
C LEU A 179 -20.10 -6.48 17.19
N HIS A 180 -20.53 -7.73 16.96
CA HIS A 180 -21.95 -8.13 16.89
C HIS A 180 -22.74 -7.30 15.88
N LEU A 181 -22.20 -7.13 14.68
CA LEU A 181 -22.78 -6.38 13.56
C LEU A 181 -23.03 -7.30 12.36
N ALA A 182 -23.88 -6.86 11.44
CA ALA A 182 -23.94 -7.47 10.11
C ALA A 182 -22.72 -7.01 9.27
N PRO A 183 -22.17 -7.85 8.36
CA PRO A 183 -21.06 -7.47 7.47
C PRO A 183 -21.39 -6.23 6.61
N THR A 184 -22.64 -6.08 6.21
CA THR A 184 -23.14 -4.90 5.48
C THR A 184 -23.06 -3.62 6.33
N THR A 185 -23.30 -3.71 7.63
CA THR A 185 -23.19 -2.61 8.58
C THR A 185 -21.75 -2.17 8.75
N VAL A 186 -20.80 -3.12 8.84
CA VAL A 186 -19.35 -2.83 8.88
C VAL A 186 -18.94 -2.07 7.62
N ARG A 187 -19.38 -2.54 6.44
CA ARG A 187 -19.10 -1.85 5.16
C ARG A 187 -19.64 -0.41 5.16
N THR A 188 -20.87 -0.21 5.63
CA THR A 188 -21.48 1.12 5.71
C THR A 188 -20.70 2.06 6.64
N HIS A 189 -20.24 1.57 7.80
CA HIS A 189 -19.41 2.39 8.70
C HIS A 189 -18.10 2.79 8.04
N LEU A 190 -17.40 1.86 7.38
CA LEU A 190 -16.15 2.17 6.67
C LEU A 190 -16.36 3.16 5.50
N GLN A 191 -17.48 3.08 4.78
CA GLN A 191 -17.83 4.06 3.75
C GLN A 191 -18.09 5.45 4.36
N ARG A 192 -18.80 5.54 5.48
CA ARG A 192 -19.04 6.81 6.19
C ARG A 192 -17.74 7.42 6.72
N VAL A 193 -16.83 6.59 7.24
CA VAL A 193 -15.50 7.04 7.67
C VAL A 193 -14.74 7.67 6.49
N ARG A 194 -14.69 6.99 5.34
CA ARG A 194 -14.05 7.54 4.13
C ARG A 194 -14.69 8.85 3.66
N ALA A 195 -16.03 8.91 3.66
CA ALA A 195 -16.74 10.12 3.28
C ALA A 195 -16.42 11.30 4.22
N LYS A 196 -16.32 11.05 5.53
CA LYS A 196 -15.96 12.09 6.51
C LYS A 196 -14.51 12.56 6.35
N TYR A 197 -13.58 11.66 6.06
CA TYR A 197 -12.19 12.05 5.73
C TYR A 197 -12.14 12.86 4.43
N ALA A 198 -12.88 12.48 3.41
CA ALA A 198 -12.98 13.25 2.16
C ALA A 198 -13.57 14.65 2.40
N ALA A 199 -14.66 14.75 3.19
CA ALA A 199 -15.29 16.03 3.54
C ALA A 199 -14.37 16.94 4.37
N ALA A 200 -13.44 16.37 5.14
CA ALA A 200 -12.42 17.12 5.88
C ALA A 200 -11.20 17.52 5.01
N GLY A 201 -11.26 17.31 3.68
CA GLY A 201 -10.14 17.58 2.77
C GLY A 201 -9.01 16.58 2.85
N ARG A 202 -9.19 15.45 3.53
CA ARG A 202 -8.18 14.39 3.77
C ARG A 202 -8.68 13.05 3.24
N PRO A 203 -8.88 12.89 1.92
CA PRO A 203 -9.42 11.65 1.36
C PRO A 203 -8.54 10.44 1.70
N ALA A 204 -9.18 9.27 1.87
CA ALA A 204 -8.54 8.02 2.20
C ALA A 204 -9.18 6.87 1.41
N ALA A 205 -8.82 6.74 0.14
CA ALA A 205 -9.39 5.76 -0.77
C ALA A 205 -8.85 4.34 -0.49
N THR A 206 -7.56 4.22 -0.20
CA THR A 206 -6.90 2.93 0.11
C THR A 206 -6.96 2.61 1.61
N LYS A 207 -6.70 1.34 1.96
CA LYS A 207 -6.57 0.90 3.37
C LYS A 207 -5.38 1.59 4.03
N ALA A 208 -4.24 1.69 3.33
CA ALA A 208 -3.03 2.36 3.82
C ALA A 208 -3.27 3.85 4.13
N GLN A 209 -3.96 4.57 3.23
CA GLN A 209 -4.34 5.96 3.50
C GLN A 209 -5.22 6.08 4.74
N LEU A 210 -6.18 5.17 4.92
CA LEU A 210 -7.07 5.21 6.06
C LEU A 210 -6.35 4.91 7.37
N VAL A 211 -5.35 3.98 7.36
CA VAL A 211 -4.42 3.74 8.48
C VAL A 211 -3.64 5.01 8.79
N ALA A 212 -3.03 5.63 7.78
CA ALA A 212 -2.27 6.87 7.94
C ALA A 212 -3.11 7.95 8.63
N ARG A 213 -4.34 8.17 8.16
CA ARG A 213 -5.26 9.14 8.75
C ARG A 213 -5.66 8.79 10.18
N ALA A 214 -5.89 7.50 10.48
CA ALA A 214 -6.25 7.04 11.82
C ALA A 214 -5.12 7.22 12.84
N VAL A 215 -3.85 7.05 12.41
CA VAL A 215 -2.65 7.33 13.23
C VAL A 215 -2.52 8.82 13.50
N GLN A 216 -2.61 9.67 12.45
CA GLN A 216 -2.57 11.13 12.58
C GLN A 216 -3.62 11.67 13.56
N ASP A 217 -4.80 11.08 13.56
CA ASP A 217 -5.90 11.49 14.44
C ASP A 217 -5.82 10.89 15.85
N GLY A 218 -4.79 10.09 16.13
CA GLY A 218 -4.62 9.40 17.42
C GLY A 218 -5.66 8.32 17.69
N ILE A 219 -6.31 7.82 16.62
CA ILE A 219 -7.26 6.71 16.71
C ILE A 219 -6.52 5.37 16.84
N LEU A 220 -5.34 5.26 16.20
CA LEU A 220 -4.41 4.15 16.29
C LEU A 220 -3.05 4.65 16.73
N SER A 221 -2.29 3.82 17.44
CA SER A 221 -0.84 4.01 17.59
C SER A 221 -0.10 3.22 16.49
N VAL A 222 1.14 3.61 16.20
CA VAL A 222 2.01 2.85 15.28
C VAL A 222 2.30 1.45 15.86
N GLU A 223 2.24 1.31 17.18
CA GLU A 223 2.41 0.05 17.92
C GLU A 223 1.20 -0.89 17.79
N ASP A 224 0.04 -0.38 17.32
CA ASP A 224 -1.18 -1.16 17.09
C ASP A 224 -1.22 -1.79 15.69
N LEU A 225 -0.19 -1.52 14.84
CA LEU A 225 -0.07 -1.98 13.46
C LEU A 225 0.95 -3.10 13.34
#